data_43f92b2d7b0389b8b4e706e3be97800c
#
_entry.id   43f92b2d7b0389b8b4e706e3be97800c
#
_cell.length_a   1.000
_cell.length_b   1.000
_cell.length_c   1.000
_cell.angle_alpha   90.00
_cell.angle_beta   90.00
_cell.angle_gamma   90.00
#
_symmetry.space_group_name_H-M   'P 1'
#
loop_
_entity.id
_entity.type
_entity.pdbx_description
1 polymer ?
#
loop_
_entity_poly.entity_id
_entity_poly.type
_entity_poly.pdbx_seq_one_letter_code
_entity_poly.pdbx_strand_id
1 'polypeptide(L)'
;MLQRGRVLADPRDETPLKRARVETTIINTGTSTDGATKPKIVITTTAPAPTNPLSEARIKQKANIIAMRFRKAIRRNDSTVMKVCLESGYQPTVQEWLQIIGKMHVATALNCVSLARTLQSPCISAAIRRQHKLLFKEVVSRVDSVPVTQMESLMSVPAYYLEVCLNRGLDPNVKLKNKRLPLEHACANSRIGHIEILLKDSRTAVSSNVCRFMIRQTKQQKFADKAIELCDEIVPSMILEAIVANVTTALSSIMTKLEDKFENNPQWEEVTHMLRCPISQDYSTDLVKTPLNDHYYDRVQLLTWVKAKGTDPQTREPLQETDLLLRSEFLKDYAVVLQQKIKELDKT
;
A
#
# COMPACT_ATOMS: atom_id res chain seq x y z
N MET A 1 51.66 -27.84 -25.55
CA MET A 1 51.86 -29.31 -25.36
C MET A 1 50.88 -29.78 -24.31
N LEU A 2 49.88 -30.55 -24.80
CA LEU A 2 49.48 -31.90 -24.32
C LEU A 2 48.84 -31.93 -22.92
N GLN A 3 47.72 -32.55 -22.60
CA GLN A 3 46.72 -33.42 -23.24
C GLN A 3 45.52 -33.57 -22.29
N ARG A 4 44.31 -33.46 -22.75
CA ARG A 4 43.15 -34.32 -22.76
C ARG A 4 43.03 -35.39 -21.65
N GLY A 5 41.98 -35.30 -20.90
CA GLY A 5 41.34 -36.41 -20.16
C GLY A 5 39.82 -36.24 -20.19
N ARG A 6 39.18 -36.81 -21.24
CA ARG A 6 37.71 -37.07 -21.27
C ARG A 6 37.41 -38.24 -20.36
N VAL A 7 36.47 -38.08 -19.43
CA VAL A 7 35.75 -39.20 -18.83
C VAL A 7 34.33 -39.13 -19.37
N LEU A 8 33.97 -40.14 -20.12
CA LEU A 8 32.63 -40.40 -20.66
C LEU A 8 31.72 -40.79 -19.51
N ALA A 9 30.62 -40.07 -19.35
CA ALA A 9 29.49 -40.49 -18.54
C ALA A 9 28.61 -41.41 -19.38
N ASP A 10 28.24 -42.54 -18.79
CA ASP A 10 27.40 -43.59 -19.36
C ASP A 10 25.92 -43.11 -19.38
N PRO A 11 25.24 -43.09 -20.54
CA PRO A 11 23.86 -42.65 -20.66
C PRO A 11 22.87 -43.82 -20.56
N ARG A 12 22.74 -44.47 -19.40
CA ARG A 12 21.72 -45.48 -19.15
C ARG A 12 21.28 -45.49 -17.69
N ASP A 13 20.34 -44.60 -17.36
CA ASP A 13 19.29 -44.81 -16.36
C ASP A 13 18.29 -43.62 -16.31
N GLU A 14 17.70 -43.31 -17.44
CA GLU A 14 16.47 -42.50 -17.47
C GLU A 14 15.26 -43.50 -17.47
N THR A 15 14.77 -43.79 -16.28
CA THR A 15 13.43 -44.33 -16.16
C THR A 15 12.40 -43.21 -16.37
N PRO A 16 11.57 -43.29 -17.43
CA PRO A 16 10.58 -42.25 -17.68
C PRO A 16 9.50 -42.27 -16.59
N LEU A 17 9.29 -41.14 -15.94
CA LEU A 17 8.09 -40.86 -15.15
C LEU A 17 6.87 -41.08 -16.04
N LYS A 18 6.17 -42.20 -15.84
CA LYS A 18 4.89 -42.49 -16.48
C LYS A 18 3.91 -41.38 -16.16
N ARG A 19 3.70 -40.48 -17.13
CA ARG A 19 2.56 -39.55 -17.13
C ARG A 19 1.30 -40.39 -17.16
N ALA A 20 0.39 -40.16 -16.23
CA ALA A 20 -0.95 -40.71 -16.25
C ALA A 20 -1.62 -40.32 -17.59
N ARG A 21 -1.89 -41.30 -18.42
CA ARG A 21 -2.62 -41.12 -19.67
C ARG A 21 -4.10 -41.05 -19.33
N VAL A 22 -4.68 -39.86 -19.51
CA VAL A 22 -6.12 -39.69 -19.42
C VAL A 22 -6.70 -40.19 -20.76
N GLU A 23 -7.29 -41.36 -20.76
CA GLU A 23 -8.06 -41.83 -21.91
C GLU A 23 -9.51 -41.38 -21.74
N THR A 24 -9.92 -40.46 -22.59
CA THR A 24 -11.30 -39.97 -22.64
C THR A 24 -12.08 -40.90 -23.59
N THR A 25 -12.88 -41.81 -23.08
CA THR A 25 -13.79 -42.59 -23.86
C THR A 25 -15.13 -41.87 -23.97
N ILE A 26 -15.45 -41.40 -25.17
CA ILE A 26 -16.75 -40.81 -25.47
C ILE A 26 -17.70 -41.95 -25.84
N ILE A 27 -18.65 -42.26 -24.96
CA ILE A 27 -19.73 -43.22 -25.29
C ILE A 27 -20.92 -42.41 -25.80
N ASN A 28 -21.15 -42.42 -27.08
CA ASN A 28 -22.37 -41.94 -27.72
C ASN A 28 -23.48 -43.01 -27.59
N THR A 29 -24.40 -42.85 -26.66
CA THR A 29 -25.66 -43.59 -26.67
C THR A 29 -26.66 -42.73 -27.44
N GLY A 30 -26.76 -43.01 -28.75
CA GLY A 30 -27.84 -42.52 -29.58
C GLY A 30 -29.10 -43.33 -29.37
N THR A 31 -30.23 -42.68 -29.10
CA THR A 31 -31.54 -42.95 -29.67
C THR A 31 -32.46 -41.75 -29.44
N SER A 32 -32.75 -41.13 -30.52
CA SER A 32 -34.00 -40.57 -31.05
C SER A 32 -35.07 -40.02 -30.11
N THR A 33 -35.42 -38.83 -30.49
CA THR A 33 -36.68 -38.08 -30.49
C THR A 33 -36.77 -36.96 -29.42
N ASP A 34 -36.79 -35.75 -29.99
CA ASP A 34 -37.34 -34.50 -29.44
C ASP A 34 -36.89 -33.99 -28.03
N GLY A 35 -36.10 -32.93 -28.07
CA GLY A 35 -35.79 -32.13 -26.89
C GLY A 35 -34.29 -32.02 -26.62
N ALA A 36 -33.74 -30.81 -26.78
CA ALA A 36 -32.34 -30.50 -26.61
C ALA A 36 -31.81 -30.87 -25.21
N THR A 37 -31.19 -32.04 -25.09
CA THR A 37 -30.42 -32.45 -23.90
C THR A 37 -28.93 -32.24 -24.15
N LYS A 38 -28.32 -31.38 -23.33
CA LYS A 38 -26.86 -31.17 -23.31
C LYS A 38 -26.16 -32.48 -22.91
N PRO A 39 -25.05 -32.88 -23.55
CA PRO A 39 -24.34 -34.11 -23.20
C PRO A 39 -23.76 -33.97 -21.78
N LYS A 40 -24.10 -34.93 -20.92
CA LYS A 40 -23.57 -35.04 -19.57
C LYS A 40 -22.21 -35.75 -19.65
N ILE A 41 -21.12 -35.00 -19.46
CA ILE A 41 -19.77 -35.57 -19.38
C ILE A 41 -19.63 -36.26 -18.01
N VAL A 42 -19.61 -37.57 -17.99
CA VAL A 42 -19.28 -38.36 -16.79
C VAL A 42 -17.78 -38.62 -16.81
N ILE A 43 -17.05 -37.88 -15.95
CA ILE A 43 -15.62 -38.13 -15.75
C ILE A 43 -15.50 -39.29 -14.75
N THR A 44 -15.26 -40.47 -15.25
CA THR A 44 -14.86 -41.64 -14.43
C THR A 44 -13.35 -41.49 -14.11
N THR A 45 -13.04 -41.07 -12.92
CA THR A 45 -11.67 -41.15 -12.37
C THR A 45 -11.39 -42.63 -12.06
N THR A 46 -10.64 -43.29 -12.92
CA THR A 46 -10.04 -44.60 -12.60
C THR A 46 -9.02 -44.37 -11.47
N ALA A 47 -9.23 -45.03 -10.34
CA ALA A 47 -8.28 -45.06 -9.25
C ALA A 47 -6.89 -45.46 -9.75
N PRO A 48 -5.80 -44.83 -9.31
CA PRO A 48 -4.46 -45.24 -9.69
C PRO A 48 -4.23 -46.70 -9.31
N ALA A 49 -3.61 -47.45 -10.24
CA ALA A 49 -3.28 -48.86 -10.02
C ALA A 49 -2.52 -49.03 -8.67
N PRO A 50 -2.77 -50.08 -7.91
CA PRO A 50 -2.17 -50.31 -6.61
C PRO A 50 -0.64 -50.30 -6.73
N THR A 51 -0.03 -49.30 -6.11
CA THR A 51 1.42 -49.17 -6.05
C THR A 51 2.01 -50.28 -5.18
N ASN A 52 3.05 -50.94 -5.67
CA ASN A 52 3.70 -52.03 -4.95
C ASN A 52 4.20 -51.55 -3.56
N PRO A 53 3.73 -52.13 -2.45
CA PRO A 53 4.04 -51.66 -1.09
C PRO A 53 5.56 -51.64 -0.76
N LEU A 54 6.36 -52.47 -1.44
CA LEU A 54 7.82 -52.43 -1.33
C LEU A 54 8.44 -51.18 -1.98
N SER A 55 7.84 -50.61 -3.01
CA SER A 55 8.32 -49.38 -3.63
C SER A 55 8.03 -48.16 -2.76
N GLU A 56 6.86 -48.11 -2.13
CA GLU A 56 6.49 -47.04 -1.18
C GLU A 56 7.37 -47.01 0.07
N ALA A 57 7.66 -48.18 0.65
CA ALA A 57 8.56 -48.26 1.81
C ALA A 57 9.99 -47.75 1.49
N ARG A 58 10.53 -48.07 0.32
CA ARG A 58 11.83 -47.58 -0.16
C ARG A 58 11.83 -46.06 -0.40
N ILE A 59 10.75 -45.53 -0.96
CA ILE A 59 10.60 -44.06 -1.16
C ILE A 59 10.56 -43.34 0.17
N LYS A 60 9.75 -43.81 1.15
CA LYS A 60 9.70 -43.27 2.52
C LYS A 60 11.05 -43.35 3.22
N GLN A 61 11.79 -44.45 3.08
CA GLN A 61 13.11 -44.60 3.68
C GLN A 61 14.13 -43.59 3.08
N LYS A 62 14.14 -43.40 1.75
CA LYS A 62 15.00 -42.38 1.09
C LYS A 62 14.64 -40.96 1.58
N ALA A 63 13.35 -40.64 1.65
CA ALA A 63 12.88 -39.33 2.14
C ALA A 63 13.31 -39.08 3.59
N ASN A 64 13.23 -40.07 4.48
CA ASN A 64 13.69 -39.97 5.87
C ASN A 64 15.22 -39.74 5.99
N ILE A 65 16.01 -40.37 5.13
CA ILE A 65 17.48 -40.19 5.12
C ILE A 65 17.81 -38.75 4.69
N ILE A 66 17.13 -38.22 3.65
CA ILE A 66 17.32 -36.84 3.20
C ILE A 66 16.92 -35.85 4.30
N ALA A 67 15.79 -36.06 4.95
CA ALA A 67 15.33 -35.22 6.07
C ALA A 67 16.33 -35.20 7.23
N MET A 68 16.88 -36.37 7.61
CA MET A 68 17.91 -36.45 8.66
C MET A 68 19.20 -35.72 8.26
N ARG A 69 19.64 -35.87 7.00
CA ARG A 69 20.83 -35.15 6.48
C ARG A 69 20.61 -33.65 6.52
N PHE A 70 19.45 -33.19 6.08
CA PHE A 70 19.09 -31.78 6.07
C PHE A 70 19.07 -31.18 7.49
N ARG A 71 18.42 -31.84 8.47
CA ARG A 71 18.42 -31.39 9.87
C ARG A 71 19.81 -31.35 10.50
N LYS A 72 20.67 -32.32 10.14
CA LYS A 72 22.08 -32.33 10.60
C LYS A 72 22.83 -31.15 9.96
N ALA A 73 22.60 -30.84 8.69
CA ALA A 73 23.18 -29.72 7.99
C ALA A 73 22.75 -28.38 8.61
N ILE A 74 21.46 -28.20 8.95
CA ILE A 74 20.99 -27.01 9.68
C ILE A 74 21.76 -26.83 10.99
N ARG A 75 21.89 -27.87 11.79
CA ARG A 75 22.62 -27.80 13.08
C ARG A 75 24.10 -27.45 12.93
N ARG A 76 24.71 -27.84 11.80
CA ARG A 76 26.14 -27.63 11.51
C ARG A 76 26.39 -26.36 10.67
N ASN A 77 25.32 -25.66 10.28
CA ASN A 77 25.36 -24.52 9.35
C ASN A 77 26.04 -24.88 8.00
N ASP A 78 25.83 -26.11 7.54
CA ASP A 78 26.41 -26.64 6.30
C ASP A 78 25.52 -26.29 5.10
N SER A 79 25.82 -25.16 4.48
CA SER A 79 25.05 -24.64 3.31
C SER A 79 25.12 -25.57 2.10
N THR A 80 26.24 -26.28 1.91
CA THR A 80 26.45 -27.14 0.75
C THR A 80 25.51 -28.35 0.80
N VAL A 81 25.47 -29.03 1.95
CA VAL A 81 24.58 -30.18 2.13
C VAL A 81 23.11 -29.78 2.08
N MET A 82 22.76 -28.61 2.65
CA MET A 82 21.38 -28.09 2.54
C MET A 82 20.97 -27.85 1.09
N LYS A 83 21.84 -27.20 0.30
CA LYS A 83 21.62 -26.95 -1.12
C LYS A 83 21.37 -28.25 -1.87
N VAL A 84 22.23 -29.23 -1.72
CA VAL A 84 22.08 -30.53 -2.37
C VAL A 84 20.75 -31.21 -1.99
N CYS A 85 20.34 -31.16 -0.72
CA CYS A 85 19.05 -31.70 -0.30
C CYS A 85 17.86 -30.98 -0.97
N LEU A 86 17.89 -29.65 -1.05
CA LEU A 86 16.84 -28.86 -1.71
C LEU A 86 16.77 -29.12 -3.21
N GLU A 87 17.93 -29.17 -3.87
CA GLU A 87 18.03 -29.50 -5.30
C GLU A 87 17.56 -30.93 -5.61
N SER A 88 17.74 -31.87 -4.67
CA SER A 88 17.18 -33.22 -4.77
C SER A 88 15.66 -33.32 -4.53
N GLY A 89 14.98 -32.18 -4.33
CA GLY A 89 13.54 -32.08 -4.18
C GLY A 89 13.03 -32.20 -2.74
N TYR A 90 13.91 -32.15 -1.74
CA TYR A 90 13.48 -32.11 -0.34
C TYR A 90 12.67 -30.84 -0.05
N GLN A 91 11.51 -31.01 0.60
CA GLN A 91 10.65 -29.94 1.04
C GLN A 91 10.78 -29.75 2.56
N PRO A 92 11.49 -28.72 3.04
CA PRO A 92 11.63 -28.46 4.46
C PRO A 92 10.31 -28.14 5.14
N THR A 93 10.17 -28.58 6.40
CA THR A 93 9.05 -28.20 7.24
C THR A 93 9.09 -26.71 7.59
N VAL A 94 7.95 -26.15 8.03
CA VAL A 94 7.90 -24.75 8.51
C VAL A 94 8.96 -24.49 9.59
N GLN A 95 9.11 -25.40 10.54
CA GLN A 95 10.08 -25.27 11.63
C GLN A 95 11.53 -25.24 11.13
N GLU A 96 11.87 -26.03 10.13
CA GLU A 96 13.19 -26.01 9.49
C GLU A 96 13.42 -24.68 8.76
N TRP A 97 12.41 -24.17 8.04
CA TRP A 97 12.49 -22.84 7.41
C TRP A 97 12.66 -21.73 8.45
N LEU A 98 11.93 -21.77 9.56
CA LEU A 98 12.08 -20.79 10.64
C LEU A 98 13.48 -20.81 11.26
N GLN A 99 14.13 -21.98 11.37
CA GLN A 99 15.51 -22.08 11.82
C GLN A 99 16.48 -21.47 10.79
N ILE A 100 16.31 -21.80 9.50
CA ILE A 100 17.15 -21.26 8.42
C ILE A 100 17.05 -19.74 8.38
N ILE A 101 15.81 -19.20 8.25
CA ILE A 101 15.57 -17.77 8.12
C ILE A 101 15.95 -17.03 9.41
N GLY A 102 15.62 -17.58 10.58
CA GLY A 102 15.79 -16.90 11.87
C GLY A 102 17.20 -16.94 12.45
N LYS A 103 17.96 -18.03 12.24
CA LYS A 103 19.19 -18.28 12.99
C LYS A 103 20.46 -18.39 12.13
N MET A 104 20.35 -18.77 10.85
CA MET A 104 21.53 -19.02 10.02
C MET A 104 22.15 -17.72 9.49
N HIS A 105 23.39 -17.81 9.02
CA HIS A 105 24.01 -16.68 8.32
C HIS A 105 23.15 -16.24 7.13
N VAL A 106 23.07 -14.93 6.89
CA VAL A 106 22.15 -14.36 5.88
C VAL A 106 22.40 -14.91 4.48
N ALA A 107 23.65 -15.05 4.06
CA ALA A 107 23.98 -15.60 2.75
C ALA A 107 23.51 -17.06 2.60
N THR A 108 23.67 -17.87 3.66
CA THR A 108 23.17 -19.24 3.68
C THR A 108 21.65 -19.29 3.61
N ALA A 109 20.97 -18.44 4.38
CA ALA A 109 19.52 -18.36 4.37
C ALA A 109 19.00 -17.91 3.00
N LEU A 110 19.61 -16.92 2.36
CA LEU A 110 19.29 -16.47 1.00
C LEU A 110 19.43 -17.59 -0.02
N ASN A 111 20.57 -18.31 0.00
CA ASN A 111 20.80 -19.42 -0.92
C ASN A 111 19.78 -20.55 -0.75
N CYS A 112 19.36 -20.84 0.48
CA CYS A 112 18.32 -21.85 0.73
C CYS A 112 16.94 -21.35 0.27
N VAL A 113 16.57 -20.11 0.60
CA VAL A 113 15.26 -19.51 0.26
C VAL A 113 15.10 -19.38 -1.25
N SER A 114 16.18 -19.04 -2.00
CA SER A 114 16.12 -18.96 -3.47
C SER A 114 15.81 -20.29 -4.16
N LEU A 115 16.07 -21.42 -3.48
CA LEU A 115 15.74 -22.76 -3.96
C LEU A 115 14.36 -23.26 -3.48
N ALA A 116 13.71 -22.54 -2.58
CA ALA A 116 12.37 -22.88 -2.13
C ALA A 116 11.35 -22.70 -3.27
N ARG A 117 10.45 -23.67 -3.45
CA ARG A 117 9.32 -23.53 -4.37
C ARG A 117 8.28 -22.58 -3.80
N THR A 118 7.83 -22.87 -2.59
CA THR A 118 6.89 -22.04 -1.83
C THR A 118 7.29 -22.01 -0.37
N LEU A 119 6.97 -20.91 0.32
CA LEU A 119 7.16 -20.74 1.75
C LEU A 119 5.83 -20.45 2.42
N GLN A 120 5.70 -20.84 3.67
CA GLN A 120 4.50 -20.55 4.44
C GLN A 120 4.61 -19.20 5.17
N SER A 121 3.47 -18.58 5.43
CA SER A 121 3.36 -17.24 6.02
C SER A 121 4.14 -16.99 7.32
N PRO A 122 4.36 -17.96 8.25
CA PRO A 122 5.20 -17.74 9.43
C PRO A 122 6.65 -17.36 9.10
N CYS A 123 7.15 -17.70 7.89
CA CYS A 123 8.48 -17.31 7.42
C CYS A 123 8.62 -15.80 7.26
N ILE A 124 7.54 -15.09 6.92
CA ILE A 124 7.51 -13.62 6.82
C ILE A 124 7.87 -13.00 8.19
N SER A 125 7.22 -13.44 9.27
CA SER A 125 7.49 -12.94 10.62
C SER A 125 8.94 -13.19 11.06
N ALA A 126 9.53 -14.33 10.67
CA ALA A 126 10.93 -14.62 10.94
C ALA A 126 11.86 -13.67 10.16
N ALA A 127 11.54 -13.39 8.89
CA ALA A 127 12.31 -12.48 8.05
C ALA A 127 12.19 -11.01 8.52
N ILE A 128 11.01 -10.58 8.99
CA ILE A 128 10.80 -9.27 9.61
C ILE A 128 11.72 -9.10 10.83
N ARG A 129 11.75 -10.09 11.73
CA ARG A 129 12.63 -10.04 12.94
C ARG A 129 14.11 -9.95 12.61
N ARG A 130 14.54 -10.52 11.48
CA ARG A 130 15.92 -10.42 11.01
C ARG A 130 16.29 -9.04 10.48
N GLN A 131 15.32 -8.22 10.07
CA GLN A 131 15.49 -6.89 9.51
C GLN A 131 16.51 -6.81 8.35
N HIS A 132 16.63 -7.87 7.58
CA HIS A 132 17.52 -7.93 6.42
C HIS A 132 16.73 -7.81 5.12
N LYS A 133 16.87 -6.69 4.42
CA LYS A 133 16.04 -6.31 3.27
C LYS A 133 16.00 -7.38 2.15
N LEU A 134 17.16 -7.87 1.72
CA LEU A 134 17.23 -8.85 0.63
C LEU A 134 16.59 -10.19 1.03
N LEU A 135 16.89 -10.68 2.24
CA LEU A 135 16.29 -11.92 2.74
C LEU A 135 14.78 -11.79 2.85
N PHE A 136 14.29 -10.67 3.37
CA PHE A 136 12.86 -10.41 3.46
C PHE A 136 12.19 -10.41 2.09
N LYS A 137 12.75 -9.66 1.12
CA LYS A 137 12.23 -9.60 -0.25
C LYS A 137 12.16 -10.99 -0.87
N GLU A 138 13.21 -11.80 -0.71
CA GLU A 138 13.23 -13.16 -1.24
C GLU A 138 12.19 -14.05 -0.55
N VAL A 139 12.04 -13.99 0.78
CA VAL A 139 11.00 -14.74 1.51
C VAL A 139 9.60 -14.36 1.04
N VAL A 140 9.31 -13.06 0.92
CA VAL A 140 8.00 -12.57 0.48
C VAL A 140 7.71 -12.98 -0.98
N SER A 141 8.73 -13.04 -1.85
CA SER A 141 8.56 -13.49 -3.23
C SER A 141 8.16 -14.96 -3.35
N ARG A 142 8.48 -15.79 -2.34
CA ARG A 142 8.20 -17.24 -2.30
C ARG A 142 6.93 -17.62 -1.55
N VAL A 143 6.24 -16.66 -0.93
CA VAL A 143 4.97 -16.91 -0.25
C VAL A 143 3.82 -16.63 -1.21
N ASP A 144 2.81 -17.50 -1.24
CA ASP A 144 1.67 -17.37 -2.15
C ASP A 144 0.86 -16.10 -1.86
N SER A 145 0.69 -15.77 -0.57
CA SER A 145 0.01 -14.54 -0.14
C SER A 145 0.58 -14.01 1.17
N VAL A 146 0.57 -12.69 1.33
CA VAL A 146 0.95 -12.05 2.61
C VAL A 146 -0.30 -11.96 3.49
N PRO A 147 -0.33 -12.64 4.65
CA PRO A 147 -1.52 -12.62 5.49
C PRO A 147 -1.68 -11.26 6.17
N VAL A 148 -2.93 -10.84 6.31
CA VAL A 148 -3.32 -9.57 6.94
C VAL A 148 -2.79 -9.42 8.38
N THR A 149 -2.60 -10.54 9.09
CA THR A 149 -2.03 -10.57 10.44
C THR A 149 -0.60 -10.02 10.54
N GLN A 150 0.11 -9.88 9.42
CA GLN A 150 1.45 -9.30 9.39
C GLN A 150 1.46 -7.77 9.46
N MET A 151 0.33 -7.11 9.16
CA MET A 151 0.24 -5.65 9.11
C MET A 151 0.77 -4.98 10.39
N GLU A 152 0.41 -5.50 11.54
CA GLU A 152 0.83 -4.94 12.83
C GLU A 152 2.35 -5.00 13.05
N SER A 153 2.96 -6.11 12.67
CA SER A 153 4.42 -6.27 12.71
C SER A 153 5.10 -5.35 11.71
N LEU A 154 4.51 -5.16 10.53
CA LEU A 154 5.01 -4.26 9.48
C LEU A 154 4.95 -2.80 9.90
N MET A 155 3.91 -2.42 10.66
CA MET A 155 3.79 -1.07 11.21
C MET A 155 4.83 -0.76 12.29
N SER A 156 5.55 -1.73 12.83
CA SER A 156 6.60 -1.51 13.86
C SER A 156 8.03 -1.53 13.31
N VAL A 157 8.24 -1.90 12.06
CA VAL A 157 9.55 -1.96 11.39
C VAL A 157 9.69 -0.84 10.36
N PRO A 158 10.87 -0.63 9.73
CA PRO A 158 11.03 0.38 8.66
C PRO A 158 10.05 0.19 7.52
N ALA A 159 9.57 1.29 6.95
CA ALA A 159 8.50 1.34 5.94
C ALA A 159 8.77 0.49 4.67
N TYR A 160 10.03 0.28 4.30
CA TYR A 160 10.42 -0.61 3.20
C TYR A 160 9.76 -2.01 3.27
N TYR A 161 9.62 -2.57 4.48
CA TYR A 161 9.01 -3.90 4.64
C TYR A 161 7.51 -3.88 4.33
N LEU A 162 6.83 -2.80 4.69
CA LEU A 162 5.43 -2.58 4.33
C LEU A 162 5.26 -2.47 2.81
N GLU A 163 6.10 -1.66 2.14
CA GLU A 163 6.07 -1.48 0.69
C GLU A 163 6.18 -2.80 -0.07
N VAL A 164 7.13 -3.65 0.30
CA VAL A 164 7.30 -4.97 -0.32
C VAL A 164 6.05 -5.84 -0.17
N CYS A 165 5.37 -5.78 0.99
CA CYS A 165 4.16 -6.55 1.23
C CYS A 165 2.94 -5.99 0.49
N LEU A 166 2.78 -4.67 0.41
CA LEU A 166 1.72 -4.02 -0.36
C LEU A 166 1.83 -4.37 -1.85
N ASN A 167 3.05 -4.36 -2.40
CA ASN A 167 3.33 -4.77 -3.79
C ASN A 167 3.03 -6.26 -4.05
N ARG A 168 2.89 -7.08 -3.01
CA ARG A 168 2.47 -8.49 -3.07
C ARG A 168 1.00 -8.69 -2.74
N GLY A 169 0.21 -7.63 -2.75
CA GLY A 169 -1.24 -7.68 -2.59
C GLY A 169 -1.75 -7.64 -1.15
N LEU A 170 -0.90 -7.30 -0.16
CA LEU A 170 -1.39 -7.03 1.19
C LEU A 170 -2.40 -5.88 1.15
N ASP A 171 -3.55 -6.06 1.79
CA ASP A 171 -4.57 -5.03 1.88
C ASP A 171 -4.12 -3.90 2.83
N PRO A 172 -4.04 -2.62 2.35
CA PRO A 172 -3.65 -1.49 3.17
C PRO A 172 -4.71 -1.09 4.22
N ASN A 173 -5.95 -1.61 4.12
CA ASN A 173 -7.09 -1.18 4.92
C ASN A 173 -7.44 -2.13 6.06
N VAL A 174 -6.58 -3.07 6.36
CA VAL A 174 -6.79 -4.04 7.44
C VAL A 174 -6.77 -3.34 8.80
N LYS A 175 -7.85 -3.45 9.57
CA LYS A 175 -7.91 -2.90 10.93
C LYS A 175 -6.88 -3.58 11.84
N LEU A 176 -6.05 -2.77 12.47
CA LEU A 176 -5.10 -3.20 13.50
C LEU A 176 -5.84 -3.58 14.79
N LYS A 177 -5.14 -4.18 15.77
CA LYS A 177 -5.73 -4.57 17.08
C LYS A 177 -6.36 -3.41 17.82
N ASN A 178 -5.83 -2.21 17.65
CA ASN A 178 -6.38 -0.96 18.20
C ASN A 178 -7.58 -0.41 17.42
N LYS A 179 -8.13 -1.18 16.47
CA LYS A 179 -9.24 -0.85 15.56
C LYS A 179 -8.98 0.30 14.58
N ARG A 180 -7.76 0.85 14.54
CA ARG A 180 -7.36 1.89 13.58
C ARG A 180 -6.94 1.29 12.26
N LEU A 181 -7.13 2.04 11.18
CA LEU A 181 -6.51 1.73 9.89
C LEU A 181 -4.99 1.96 9.96
N PRO A 182 -4.18 1.26 9.13
CA PRO A 182 -2.72 1.45 9.09
C PRO A 182 -2.31 2.91 8.88
N LEU A 183 -3.00 3.64 8.00
CA LEU A 183 -2.73 5.05 7.75
C LEU A 183 -3.03 5.92 8.98
N GLU A 184 -4.16 5.72 9.65
CA GLU A 184 -4.49 6.41 10.91
C GLU A 184 -3.45 6.15 12.00
N HIS A 185 -2.98 4.89 12.09
CA HIS A 185 -1.93 4.51 13.03
C HIS A 185 -0.59 5.18 12.69
N ALA A 186 -0.22 5.21 11.41
CA ALA A 186 1.00 5.87 10.95
C ALA A 186 0.98 7.37 11.24
N CYS A 187 -0.16 8.04 11.00
CA CYS A 187 -0.36 9.45 11.30
C CYS A 187 -0.23 9.73 12.80
N ALA A 188 -0.95 8.98 13.64
CA ALA A 188 -0.94 9.16 15.09
C ALA A 188 0.46 8.97 15.71
N ASN A 189 1.31 8.15 15.10
CA ASN A 189 2.68 7.89 15.55
C ASN A 189 3.75 8.66 14.76
N SER A 190 3.35 9.61 13.90
CA SER A 190 4.25 10.42 13.05
C SER A 190 5.25 9.58 12.23
N ARG A 191 4.80 8.41 11.73
CA ARG A 191 5.62 7.49 10.92
C ARG A 191 5.64 7.91 9.46
N ILE A 192 6.39 8.95 9.15
CA ILE A 192 6.42 9.61 7.84
C ILE A 192 6.62 8.63 6.67
N GLY A 193 7.59 7.72 6.77
CA GLY A 193 7.84 6.74 5.71
C GLY A 193 6.67 5.77 5.46
N HIS A 194 5.90 5.40 6.50
CA HIS A 194 4.70 4.57 6.35
C HIS A 194 3.55 5.36 5.73
N ILE A 195 3.37 6.64 6.14
CA ILE A 195 2.38 7.53 5.54
C ILE A 195 2.63 7.66 4.04
N GLU A 196 3.87 7.93 3.64
CA GLU A 196 4.24 8.08 2.24
C GLU A 196 3.93 6.82 1.42
N ILE A 197 4.28 5.64 1.93
CA ILE A 197 4.06 4.38 1.22
C ILE A 197 2.56 4.04 1.13
N LEU A 198 1.80 4.26 2.21
CA LEU A 198 0.37 4.01 2.21
C LEU A 198 -0.36 4.95 1.25
N LEU A 199 0.01 6.24 1.19
CA LEU A 199 -0.60 7.19 0.27
C LEU A 199 -0.19 6.99 -1.20
N LYS A 200 0.89 6.26 -1.48
CA LYS A 200 1.23 5.83 -2.85
C LYS A 200 0.35 4.69 -3.35
N ASP A 201 -0.22 3.90 -2.45
CA ASP A 201 -1.11 2.80 -2.81
C ASP A 201 -2.54 3.33 -2.99
N SER A 202 -3.04 3.33 -4.22
CA SER A 202 -4.38 3.83 -4.57
C SER A 202 -5.54 3.06 -3.90
N ARG A 203 -5.26 1.87 -3.33
CA ARG A 203 -6.24 1.09 -2.57
C ARG A 203 -6.43 1.60 -1.14
N THR A 204 -5.56 2.49 -0.66
CA THR A 204 -5.60 2.98 0.72
C THR A 204 -6.83 3.86 0.94
N ALA A 205 -7.70 3.45 1.87
CA ALA A 205 -8.82 4.25 2.31
C ALA A 205 -8.35 5.42 3.19
N VAL A 206 -8.77 6.62 2.84
CA VAL A 206 -8.43 7.85 3.55
C VAL A 206 -9.71 8.48 4.08
N SER A 207 -9.84 8.58 5.41
CA SER A 207 -10.97 9.27 6.02
C SER A 207 -10.74 10.78 6.14
N SER A 208 -11.82 11.56 6.20
CA SER A 208 -11.76 13.00 6.45
C SER A 208 -11.00 13.34 7.75
N ASN A 209 -11.07 12.49 8.76
CA ASN A 209 -10.30 12.67 10.00
C ASN A 209 -8.78 12.56 9.78
N VAL A 210 -8.33 11.68 8.89
CA VAL A 210 -6.90 11.58 8.51
C VAL A 210 -6.46 12.83 7.80
N CYS A 211 -7.25 13.33 6.84
CA CYS A 211 -6.95 14.58 6.13
C CYS A 211 -6.83 15.76 7.12
N ARG A 212 -7.81 15.93 8.02
CA ARG A 212 -7.78 16.96 9.07
C ARG A 212 -6.53 16.86 9.95
N PHE A 213 -6.18 15.63 10.37
CA PHE A 213 -4.99 15.40 11.16
C PHE A 213 -3.71 15.83 10.40
N MET A 214 -3.59 15.47 9.12
CA MET A 214 -2.43 15.85 8.30
C MET A 214 -2.32 17.36 8.07
N ILE A 215 -3.44 18.03 7.84
CA ILE A 215 -3.49 19.49 7.70
C ILE A 215 -2.96 20.18 8.97
N ARG A 216 -3.38 19.71 10.15
CA ARG A 216 -2.99 20.30 11.45
C ARG A 216 -1.54 20.03 11.84
N GLN A 217 -0.94 18.92 11.38
CA GLN A 217 0.40 18.49 11.77
C GLN A 217 1.46 18.97 10.80
N THR A 218 2.23 19.98 11.16
CA THR A 218 3.25 20.63 10.32
C THR A 218 4.18 19.65 9.59
N LYS A 219 4.59 18.56 10.27
CA LYS A 219 5.46 17.53 9.66
C LYS A 219 4.76 16.69 8.60
N GLN A 220 3.42 16.70 8.54
CA GLN A 220 2.61 15.85 7.68
C GLN A 220 1.89 16.65 6.59
N GLN A 221 1.90 17.97 6.64
CA GLN A 221 1.22 18.87 5.70
C GLN A 221 1.55 18.55 4.24
N LYS A 222 2.79 18.18 3.95
CA LYS A 222 3.23 17.78 2.60
C LYS A 222 2.48 16.58 2.01
N PHE A 223 1.74 15.84 2.83
CA PHE A 223 0.92 14.71 2.40
C PHE A 223 -0.58 15.05 2.36
N ALA A 224 -0.96 16.25 2.80
CA ALA A 224 -2.36 16.65 2.91
C ALA A 224 -3.07 16.61 1.54
N ASP A 225 -2.44 17.12 0.50
CA ASP A 225 -3.00 17.13 -0.85
C ASP A 225 -3.28 15.73 -1.36
N LYS A 226 -2.30 14.81 -1.18
CA LYS A 226 -2.47 13.42 -1.60
C LYS A 226 -3.53 12.68 -0.77
N ALA A 227 -3.62 12.99 0.52
CA ALA A 227 -4.67 12.44 1.38
C ALA A 227 -6.05 12.95 0.97
N ILE A 228 -6.18 14.23 0.65
CA ILE A 228 -7.42 14.83 0.15
C ILE A 228 -7.81 14.21 -1.19
N GLU A 229 -6.86 14.01 -2.10
CA GLU A 229 -7.11 13.35 -3.41
C GLU A 229 -7.72 11.96 -3.24
N LEU A 230 -7.22 11.17 -2.29
CA LEU A 230 -7.67 9.80 -2.02
C LEU A 230 -8.91 9.72 -1.13
N CYS A 231 -9.31 10.81 -0.48
CA CYS A 231 -10.44 10.84 0.42
C CYS A 231 -11.75 10.97 -0.36
N ASP A 232 -12.66 10.03 -0.17
CA ASP A 232 -13.97 10.04 -0.83
C ASP A 232 -14.94 11.05 -0.19
N GLU A 233 -14.77 11.32 1.11
CA GLU A 233 -15.67 12.17 1.89
C GLU A 233 -14.96 13.42 2.41
N ILE A 234 -14.92 14.47 1.60
CA ILE A 234 -14.47 15.80 2.01
C ILE A 234 -15.64 16.59 2.59
N VAL A 235 -15.42 17.20 3.76
CA VAL A 235 -16.43 18.01 4.45
C VAL A 235 -16.03 19.48 4.47
N PRO A 236 -17.01 20.42 4.30
CA PRO A 236 -16.74 21.85 4.24
C PRO A 236 -15.95 22.41 5.42
N SER A 237 -16.14 21.86 6.62
CA SER A 237 -15.38 22.30 7.81
C SER A 237 -13.86 22.12 7.72
N MET A 238 -13.34 21.31 6.78
CA MET A 238 -11.90 21.18 6.53
C MET A 238 -11.28 22.46 5.94
N ILE A 239 -12.09 23.32 5.31
CA ILE A 239 -11.67 24.64 4.83
C ILE A 239 -11.07 25.47 5.96
N LEU A 240 -11.79 25.54 7.08
CA LEU A 240 -11.30 26.30 8.25
C LEU A 240 -9.97 25.76 8.78
N GLU A 241 -9.80 24.44 8.75
CA GLU A 241 -8.56 23.82 9.21
C GLU A 241 -7.38 24.15 8.31
N ALA A 242 -7.58 24.16 6.99
CA ALA A 242 -6.56 24.55 6.03
C ALA A 242 -6.16 26.03 6.20
N ILE A 243 -7.13 26.91 6.45
CA ILE A 243 -6.88 28.33 6.70
C ILE A 243 -6.10 28.55 8.01
N VAL A 244 -6.57 27.93 9.10
CA VAL A 244 -5.90 28.05 10.42
C VAL A 244 -4.48 27.48 10.37
N ALA A 245 -4.28 26.39 9.68
CA ALA A 245 -2.97 25.78 9.50
C ALA A 245 -2.08 26.49 8.46
N ASN A 246 -2.65 27.45 7.70
CA ASN A 246 -1.99 28.18 6.62
C ASN A 246 -1.44 27.24 5.51
N VAL A 247 -2.25 26.28 5.07
CA VAL A 247 -1.90 25.29 4.04
C VAL A 247 -2.71 25.53 2.78
N THR A 248 -2.21 26.43 1.92
CA THR A 248 -2.92 26.88 0.69
C THR A 248 -3.16 25.74 -0.31
N THR A 249 -2.19 24.84 -0.45
CA THR A 249 -2.34 23.68 -1.34
C THR A 249 -3.50 22.76 -0.90
N ALA A 250 -3.58 22.46 0.40
CA ALA A 250 -4.69 21.69 0.96
C ALA A 250 -6.04 22.44 0.78
N LEU A 251 -6.07 23.76 0.95
CA LEU A 251 -7.27 24.55 0.71
C LEU A 251 -7.72 24.42 -0.75
N SER A 252 -6.82 24.59 -1.71
CA SER A 252 -7.13 24.47 -3.13
C SER A 252 -7.67 23.07 -3.47
N SER A 253 -7.04 22.02 -2.96
CA SER A 253 -7.48 20.63 -3.16
C SER A 253 -8.87 20.36 -2.56
N ILE A 254 -9.17 20.90 -1.36
CA ILE A 254 -10.48 20.81 -0.72
C ILE A 254 -11.53 21.54 -1.57
N MET A 255 -11.25 22.78 -1.99
CA MET A 255 -12.17 23.59 -2.77
C MET A 255 -12.53 22.91 -4.08
N THR A 256 -11.53 22.40 -4.81
CA THR A 256 -11.76 21.64 -6.06
C THR A 256 -12.69 20.45 -5.85
N LYS A 257 -12.49 19.66 -4.79
CA LYS A 257 -13.35 18.49 -4.52
C LYS A 257 -14.78 18.86 -4.08
N LEU A 258 -14.95 20.01 -3.43
CA LEU A 258 -16.27 20.47 -3.00
C LEU A 258 -17.02 21.20 -4.11
N GLU A 259 -16.34 21.73 -5.12
CA GLU A 259 -16.93 22.44 -6.24
C GLU A 259 -17.97 21.59 -6.97
N ASP A 260 -17.62 20.34 -7.31
CA ASP A 260 -18.53 19.38 -7.95
C ASP A 260 -19.77 19.06 -7.07
N LYS A 261 -19.57 19.01 -5.74
CA LYS A 261 -20.62 18.67 -4.78
C LYS A 261 -21.63 19.80 -4.57
N PHE A 262 -21.16 21.04 -4.60
CA PHE A 262 -21.94 22.23 -4.28
C PHE A 262 -22.15 23.15 -5.47
N GLU A 263 -21.97 22.65 -6.70
CA GLU A 263 -22.28 23.37 -7.91
C GLU A 263 -23.75 23.90 -7.85
N ASN A 264 -23.95 25.16 -8.13
CA ASN A 264 -25.26 25.86 -8.04
C ASN A 264 -25.80 26.08 -6.60
N ASN A 265 -25.00 25.89 -5.54
CA ASN A 265 -25.40 26.25 -4.18
C ASN A 265 -25.01 27.71 -3.87
N PRO A 266 -25.97 28.62 -3.58
CA PRO A 266 -25.68 30.04 -3.32
C PRO A 266 -24.71 30.26 -2.14
N GLN A 267 -24.79 29.44 -1.08
CA GLN A 267 -23.90 29.54 0.05
C GLN A 267 -22.46 29.12 -0.33
N TRP A 268 -22.32 28.17 -1.28
CA TRP A 268 -21.02 27.79 -1.82
C TRP A 268 -20.39 28.93 -2.63
N GLU A 269 -21.16 29.61 -3.44
CA GLU A 269 -20.70 30.79 -4.19
C GLU A 269 -20.19 31.89 -3.27
N GLU A 270 -20.87 32.17 -2.15
CA GLU A 270 -20.41 33.10 -1.14
C GLU A 270 -19.08 32.66 -0.49
N VAL A 271 -18.95 31.38 -0.13
CA VAL A 271 -17.70 30.82 0.44
C VAL A 271 -16.55 30.92 -0.56
N THR A 272 -16.78 30.59 -1.81
CA THR A 272 -15.75 30.68 -2.87
C THR A 272 -15.32 32.13 -3.10
N HIS A 273 -16.28 33.07 -3.11
CA HIS A 273 -15.99 34.49 -3.25
C HIS A 273 -15.14 35.02 -2.07
N MET A 274 -15.40 34.57 -0.85
CA MET A 274 -14.62 34.95 0.33
C MET A 274 -13.18 34.43 0.29
N LEU A 275 -12.94 33.28 -0.34
CA LEU A 275 -11.64 32.58 -0.32
C LEU A 275 -10.79 32.84 -1.56
N ARG A 276 -11.37 33.35 -2.64
CA ARG A 276 -10.70 33.60 -3.92
C ARG A 276 -10.17 35.04 -3.97
N CYS A 277 -8.87 35.19 -4.16
CA CYS A 277 -8.25 36.49 -4.33
C CYS A 277 -8.67 37.13 -5.69
N PRO A 278 -9.22 38.35 -5.70
CA PRO A 278 -9.60 39.01 -6.96
C PRO A 278 -8.43 39.33 -7.90
N ILE A 279 -7.20 39.43 -7.39
CA ILE A 279 -6.01 39.72 -8.17
C ILE A 279 -5.46 38.48 -8.86
N SER A 280 -5.23 37.39 -8.11
CA SER A 280 -4.66 36.14 -8.64
C SER A 280 -5.70 35.15 -9.14
N GLN A 281 -6.95 35.30 -8.74
CA GLN A 281 -8.03 34.34 -8.95
C GLN A 281 -7.84 32.96 -8.29
N ASP A 282 -6.81 32.82 -7.45
CA ASP A 282 -6.52 31.61 -6.68
C ASP A 282 -7.11 31.66 -5.28
N TYR A 283 -7.32 30.49 -4.68
CA TYR A 283 -7.67 30.38 -3.28
C TYR A 283 -6.45 30.69 -2.38
N SER A 284 -6.69 31.46 -1.30
CA SER A 284 -5.63 31.82 -0.37
C SER A 284 -6.01 31.55 1.09
N THR A 285 -4.99 31.16 1.87
CA THR A 285 -5.08 31.03 3.33
C THR A 285 -4.52 32.27 4.06
N ASP A 286 -3.80 33.12 3.37
CA ASP A 286 -3.24 34.38 3.90
C ASP A 286 -3.97 35.61 3.35
N LEU A 287 -5.26 35.67 3.65
CA LEU A 287 -6.14 36.72 3.21
C LEU A 287 -6.02 37.97 4.08
N VAL A 288 -6.20 39.12 3.44
CA VAL A 288 -6.27 40.45 4.07
C VAL A 288 -7.41 41.24 3.43
N LYS A 289 -7.95 42.18 4.19
CA LYS A 289 -8.98 43.10 3.73
C LYS A 289 -8.43 44.52 3.72
N THR A 290 -8.85 45.33 2.75
CA THR A 290 -8.58 46.78 2.75
C THR A 290 -9.71 47.52 3.48
N PRO A 291 -9.50 48.73 4.01
CA PRO A 291 -10.58 49.51 4.57
C PRO A 291 -11.52 50.14 3.54
N LEU A 292 -11.16 50.04 2.26
CA LEU A 292 -11.82 50.74 1.16
C LEU A 292 -12.88 49.91 0.45
N ASN A 293 -12.92 48.58 0.66
CA ASN A 293 -13.92 47.68 0.06
C ASN A 293 -14.10 46.40 0.89
N ASP A 294 -15.06 45.58 0.50
CA ASP A 294 -15.40 44.31 1.21
C ASP A 294 -14.74 43.08 0.63
N HIS A 295 -13.78 43.23 -0.28
CA HIS A 295 -13.10 42.10 -0.89
C HIS A 295 -11.91 41.62 -0.03
N TYR A 296 -11.64 40.31 -0.15
CA TYR A 296 -10.50 39.65 0.47
C TYR A 296 -9.44 39.39 -0.57
N TYR A 297 -8.20 39.72 -0.26
CA TYR A 297 -7.06 39.60 -1.15
C TYR A 297 -5.98 38.72 -0.53
N ASP A 298 -5.28 37.96 -1.34
CA ASP A 298 -4.01 37.37 -0.91
C ASP A 298 -3.05 38.48 -0.49
N ARG A 299 -2.45 38.33 0.69
CA ARG A 299 -1.58 39.34 1.26
C ARG A 299 -0.42 39.69 0.34
N VAL A 300 0.25 38.69 -0.24
CA VAL A 300 1.43 38.90 -1.08
C VAL A 300 1.04 39.63 -2.35
N GLN A 301 -0.07 39.22 -2.95
CA GLN A 301 -0.59 39.86 -4.18
C GLN A 301 -1.01 41.31 -3.92
N LEU A 302 -1.72 41.57 -2.83
CA LEU A 302 -2.13 42.92 -2.48
C LEU A 302 -0.95 43.82 -2.17
N LEU A 303 0.02 43.35 -1.38
CA LEU A 303 1.25 44.12 -1.07
C LEU A 303 2.04 44.45 -2.35
N THR A 304 2.15 43.50 -3.26
CA THR A 304 2.79 43.72 -4.57
C THR A 304 2.06 44.78 -5.37
N TRP A 305 0.74 44.72 -5.39
CA TRP A 305 -0.10 45.70 -6.09
C TRP A 305 0.06 47.12 -5.47
N VAL A 306 -0.05 47.24 -4.12
CA VAL A 306 0.04 48.52 -3.42
C VAL A 306 1.44 49.13 -3.63
N LYS A 307 2.51 48.35 -3.57
CA LYS A 307 3.87 48.83 -3.86
C LYS A 307 4.00 49.37 -5.31
N ALA A 308 3.35 48.70 -6.27
CA ALA A 308 3.47 49.06 -7.68
C ALA A 308 2.55 50.22 -8.09
N LYS A 309 1.36 50.33 -7.49
CA LYS A 309 0.32 51.27 -7.90
C LYS A 309 -0.07 52.32 -6.87
N GLY A 310 0.17 52.05 -5.57
CA GLY A 310 -0.22 52.94 -4.48
C GLY A 310 -1.72 53.11 -4.28
N THR A 311 -2.52 52.17 -4.82
CA THR A 311 -4.00 52.27 -4.84
C THR A 311 -4.61 50.92 -4.52
N ASP A 312 -5.87 50.94 -4.05
CA ASP A 312 -6.71 49.76 -3.92
C ASP A 312 -7.00 49.14 -5.29
N PRO A 313 -6.94 47.82 -5.45
CA PRO A 313 -7.17 47.17 -6.76
C PRO A 313 -8.56 47.45 -7.38
N GLN A 314 -9.57 47.62 -6.53
CA GLN A 314 -10.97 47.71 -6.97
C GLN A 314 -11.43 49.20 -7.03
N THR A 315 -11.28 49.93 -5.93
CA THR A 315 -11.78 51.31 -5.84
C THR A 315 -10.83 52.32 -6.50
N ARG A 316 -9.56 51.98 -6.74
CA ARG A 316 -8.51 52.86 -7.25
C ARG A 316 -8.16 54.02 -6.32
N GLU A 317 -8.72 54.07 -5.12
CA GLU A 317 -8.36 55.02 -4.11
C GLU A 317 -6.95 54.80 -3.54
N PRO A 318 -6.26 55.85 -3.05
CA PRO A 318 -4.95 55.74 -2.47
C PRO A 318 -4.96 54.73 -1.29
N LEU A 319 -4.00 53.82 -1.28
CA LEU A 319 -3.84 52.78 -0.23
C LEU A 319 -2.37 52.59 0.10
N GLN A 320 -2.05 52.58 1.38
CA GLN A 320 -0.69 52.33 1.90
C GLN A 320 -0.62 50.95 2.60
N GLU A 321 0.59 50.39 2.69
CA GLU A 321 0.80 49.10 3.40
C GLU A 321 0.36 49.16 4.88
N THR A 322 0.47 50.33 5.51
CA THR A 322 0.08 50.58 6.89
C THR A 322 -1.44 50.51 7.12
N ASP A 323 -2.21 50.65 6.08
CA ASP A 323 -3.67 50.64 6.15
C ASP A 323 -4.27 49.22 6.15
N LEU A 324 -3.43 48.20 5.90
CA LEU A 324 -3.87 46.83 5.88
C LEU A 324 -4.03 46.26 7.28
N LEU A 325 -5.20 45.66 7.55
CA LEU A 325 -5.48 45.01 8.83
C LEU A 325 -4.51 43.85 9.09
N LEU A 326 -4.06 43.75 10.35
CA LEU A 326 -3.24 42.60 10.77
C LEU A 326 -4.03 41.31 10.61
N ARG A 327 -3.35 40.24 10.16
CA ARG A 327 -3.94 38.91 9.98
C ARG A 327 -4.68 38.42 11.24
N SER A 328 -4.19 38.69 12.42
CA SER A 328 -4.78 38.25 13.69
C SER A 328 -6.14 38.92 13.98
N GLU A 329 -6.33 40.17 13.59
CA GLU A 329 -7.59 40.90 13.76
C GLU A 329 -8.60 40.42 12.71
N PHE A 330 -8.14 40.32 11.49
CA PHE A 330 -8.94 39.80 10.39
C PHE A 330 -9.47 38.38 10.63
N LEU A 331 -8.60 37.43 11.08
CA LEU A 331 -8.99 36.05 11.29
C LEU A 331 -10.10 35.89 12.35
N LYS A 332 -10.24 36.79 13.31
CA LYS A 332 -11.30 36.70 14.32
C LYS A 332 -12.69 36.90 13.69
N ASP A 333 -12.88 37.98 12.95
CA ASP A 333 -14.17 38.30 12.37
C ASP A 333 -14.47 37.41 11.14
N TYR A 334 -13.50 37.22 10.30
CA TYR A 334 -13.60 36.38 9.11
C TYR A 334 -13.91 34.92 9.45
N ALA A 335 -13.21 34.33 10.42
CA ALA A 335 -13.44 32.95 10.84
C ALA A 335 -14.85 32.73 11.37
N VAL A 336 -15.46 33.71 12.07
CA VAL A 336 -16.82 33.63 12.58
C VAL A 336 -17.81 33.59 11.40
N VAL A 337 -17.68 34.50 10.45
CA VAL A 337 -18.58 34.57 9.28
C VAL A 337 -18.42 33.30 8.42
N LEU A 338 -17.19 32.93 8.11
CA LEU A 338 -16.91 31.74 7.30
C LEU A 338 -17.39 30.46 8.01
N GLN A 339 -17.20 30.34 9.33
CA GLN A 339 -17.71 29.20 10.09
C GLN A 339 -19.23 29.08 10.05
N GLN A 340 -19.94 30.21 10.07
CA GLN A 340 -21.38 30.19 9.94
C GLN A 340 -21.82 29.71 8.56
N LYS A 341 -21.21 30.22 7.49
CA LYS A 341 -21.48 29.80 6.10
C LYS A 341 -21.19 28.31 5.90
N ILE A 342 -20.06 27.82 6.41
CA ILE A 342 -19.68 26.41 6.33
C ILE A 342 -20.69 25.52 7.10
N LYS A 343 -21.19 25.97 8.27
CA LYS A 343 -22.22 25.23 9.01
C LYS A 343 -23.56 25.14 8.25
N GLU A 344 -23.87 26.14 7.47
CA GLU A 344 -25.04 26.12 6.59
C GLU A 344 -24.87 25.10 5.46
N LEU A 345 -23.68 25.03 4.85
CA LEU A 345 -23.33 24.01 3.85
C LEU A 345 -23.32 22.58 4.39
N ASP A 346 -22.88 22.37 5.63
CA ASP A 346 -22.88 21.02 6.27
C ASP A 346 -24.31 20.48 6.53
N LYS A 347 -25.34 21.32 6.42
CA LYS A 347 -26.75 20.93 6.59
C LYS A 347 -27.45 20.54 5.28
N THR A 348 -26.87 20.92 4.15
CA THR A 348 -27.37 20.61 2.79
C THR A 348 -26.69 19.35 2.25
#